data_2f059fb3f64dfc0c64aec677b7e47ec0
#
_entry.id   2f059fb3f64dfc0c64aec677b7e47ec0
#
_cell.length_a   1.000
_cell.length_b   1.000
_cell.length_c   1.000
_cell.angle_alpha   90.00
_cell.angle_beta   90.00
_cell.angle_gamma   90.00
#
_symmetry.space_group_name_H-M   'P 1'
#
loop_
_entity.id
_entity.type
_entity.pdbx_description
1 polymer ?
#
loop_
_entity_poly.entity_id
_entity_poly.type
_entity_poly.pdbx_seq_one_letter_code
_entity_poly.pdbx_strand_id
1 'polypeptide(L)'
;MELKKVWMSKEAGKKSRYGYRTVGGILGIVLLMTALLFIGTFFSLSLGLPQQSSSMILVLLATALGGVLAVRLGRRGIQDAMIFFLTENGRLWIMDSRGLSNHGHGFWGFALGTMETQAFLRMQGKQPFLPKGADEILKVLNIKENSSHYAIRCQSRYPNKRVARHKYFLIKGIPDEEMLLQ
;
A
#
# COMPACT_ATOMS: atom_id res chain seq x y z
N MET A 1 -27.12 -3.03 -1.88
CA MET A 1 -26.75 -1.81 -2.62
C MET A 1 -26.04 -2.27 -3.87
N GLU A 2 -26.60 -2.03 -5.03
CA GLU A 2 -26.00 -2.43 -6.29
C GLU A 2 -24.87 -1.49 -6.67
N LEU A 3 -23.79 -2.05 -7.21
CA LEU A 3 -22.60 -1.32 -7.62
C LEU A 3 -22.66 -1.01 -9.11
N LYS A 4 -22.53 0.26 -9.47
CA LYS A 4 -22.41 0.70 -10.85
C LYS A 4 -20.99 0.47 -11.38
N LYS A 5 -19.97 0.77 -10.56
CA LYS A 5 -18.56 0.64 -10.95
C LYS A 5 -17.64 0.48 -9.76
N VAL A 6 -16.51 -0.20 -9.99
CA VAL A 6 -15.43 -0.36 -9.02
C VAL A 6 -14.11 -0.01 -9.68
N TRP A 7 -13.31 0.84 -9.03
CA TRP A 7 -11.96 1.18 -9.45
C TRP A 7 -10.95 0.62 -8.45
N MET A 8 -10.00 -0.09 -8.97
CA MET A 8 -8.88 -0.65 -8.22
C MET A 8 -7.63 -0.67 -9.08
N SER A 9 -6.45 -0.76 -8.48
CA SER A 9 -5.22 -0.87 -9.24
C SER A 9 -5.22 -2.16 -10.10
N LYS A 10 -4.50 -2.15 -11.22
CA LYS A 10 -4.31 -3.35 -12.07
C LYS A 10 -3.74 -4.52 -11.29
N GLU A 11 -2.94 -4.22 -10.26
CA GLU A 11 -2.31 -5.19 -9.35
C GLU A 11 -3.30 -5.73 -8.29
N ALA A 12 -4.42 -5.03 -8.04
CA ALA A 12 -5.42 -5.40 -7.06
C ALA A 12 -6.54 -6.31 -7.60
N GLY A 13 -6.57 -6.60 -8.91
CA GLY A 13 -7.64 -7.40 -9.54
C GLY A 13 -7.55 -8.90 -9.28
N LYS A 14 -8.23 -9.69 -10.14
CA LYS A 14 -8.37 -11.17 -10.07
C LYS A 14 -7.03 -11.92 -9.83
N LYS A 15 -5.92 -11.39 -10.33
CA LYS A 15 -4.57 -11.97 -10.23
C LYS A 15 -3.69 -11.25 -9.20
N SER A 16 -4.28 -10.57 -8.22
CA SER A 16 -3.52 -9.81 -7.22
C SER A 16 -2.43 -10.66 -6.56
N ARG A 17 -1.24 -10.09 -6.50
CA ARG A 17 -0.06 -10.63 -5.79
C ARG A 17 0.34 -9.72 -4.63
N TYR A 18 -0.60 -8.94 -4.11
CA TYR A 18 -0.37 -7.95 -3.07
C TYR A 18 0.42 -8.50 -1.88
N GLY A 19 -0.05 -9.59 -1.27
CA GLY A 19 0.57 -10.18 -0.10
C GLY A 19 1.98 -10.72 -0.39
N TYR A 20 2.14 -11.48 -1.48
CA TYR A 20 3.45 -12.00 -1.89
C TYR A 20 4.45 -10.88 -2.19
N ARG A 21 4.01 -9.82 -2.85
CA ARG A 21 4.88 -8.67 -3.16
C ARG A 21 5.26 -7.90 -1.91
N THR A 22 4.34 -7.72 -0.98
CA THR A 22 4.58 -6.98 0.26
C THR A 22 5.49 -7.77 1.20
N VAL A 23 5.18 -9.01 1.48
CA VAL A 23 6.00 -9.88 2.36
C VAL A 23 7.35 -10.17 1.72
N GLY A 24 7.36 -10.55 0.44
CA GLY A 24 8.59 -10.81 -0.31
C GLY A 24 9.46 -9.56 -0.46
N GLY A 25 8.84 -8.38 -0.61
CA GLY A 25 9.55 -7.11 -0.64
C GLY A 25 10.26 -6.79 0.69
N ILE A 26 9.60 -7.03 1.83
CA ILE A 26 10.21 -6.86 3.15
C ILE A 26 11.37 -7.83 3.33
N LEU A 27 11.15 -9.12 3.05
CA LEU A 27 12.21 -10.13 3.13
C LEU A 27 13.38 -9.79 2.19
N GLY A 28 13.08 -9.35 0.97
CA GLY A 28 14.10 -8.90 0.02
C GLY A 28 14.94 -7.73 0.52
N ILE A 29 14.31 -6.75 1.17
CA ILE A 29 15.02 -5.62 1.79
C ILE A 29 15.93 -6.11 2.92
N VAL A 30 15.44 -6.98 3.79
CA VAL A 30 16.22 -7.55 4.90
C VAL A 30 17.43 -8.33 4.36
N LEU A 31 17.21 -9.21 3.38
CA LEU A 31 18.28 -9.99 2.76
C LEU A 31 19.31 -9.08 2.07
N LEU A 32 18.86 -8.05 1.34
CA LEU A 32 19.74 -7.08 0.71
C LEU A 32 20.61 -6.34 1.73
N MET A 33 20.01 -5.86 2.82
CA MET A 33 20.74 -5.17 3.88
C MET A 33 21.78 -6.10 4.53
N THR A 34 21.39 -7.34 4.85
CA THR A 34 22.29 -8.35 5.41
C THR A 34 23.46 -8.64 4.47
N ALA A 35 23.17 -8.84 3.18
CA ALA A 35 24.20 -9.08 2.17
C ALA A 35 25.17 -7.90 2.03
N LEU A 36 24.65 -6.66 2.01
CA LEU A 36 25.48 -5.46 1.94
C LEU A 36 26.41 -5.34 3.15
N LEU A 37 25.91 -5.60 4.35
CA LEU A 37 26.74 -5.57 5.55
C LEU A 37 27.80 -6.65 5.51
N PHE A 38 27.45 -7.87 5.12
CA PHE A 38 28.39 -9.00 5.07
C PHE A 38 29.49 -8.77 4.02
N ILE A 39 29.10 -8.45 2.78
CA ILE A 39 30.04 -8.20 1.68
C ILE A 39 30.89 -6.97 1.97
N GLY A 40 30.29 -5.90 2.47
CA GLY A 40 31.01 -4.67 2.80
C GLY A 40 32.03 -4.87 3.92
N THR A 41 31.69 -5.66 4.95
CA THR A 41 32.64 -6.00 6.02
C THR A 41 33.81 -6.84 5.48
N PHE A 42 33.52 -7.85 4.65
CA PHE A 42 34.55 -8.67 4.03
C PHE A 42 35.51 -7.83 3.17
N PHE A 43 34.98 -6.91 2.36
CA PHE A 43 35.77 -5.99 1.56
C PHE A 43 36.63 -5.05 2.41
N SER A 44 36.07 -4.50 3.47
CA SER A 44 36.76 -3.61 4.40
C SER A 44 37.96 -4.31 5.06
N LEU A 45 37.79 -5.57 5.47
CA LEU A 45 38.87 -6.39 6.04
C LEU A 45 39.95 -6.69 4.98
N SER A 46 39.56 -7.02 3.76
CA SER A 46 40.53 -7.32 2.65
C SER A 46 41.37 -6.13 2.27
N LEU A 47 40.86 -4.90 2.43
CA LEU A 47 41.57 -3.65 2.12
C LEU A 47 42.35 -3.10 3.34
N GLY A 48 42.32 -3.78 4.49
CA GLY A 48 42.99 -3.34 5.71
C GLY A 48 42.44 -2.03 6.29
N LEU A 49 41.16 -1.68 6.00
CA LEU A 49 40.55 -0.46 6.50
C LEU A 49 40.27 -0.53 8.02
N PRO A 50 40.32 0.61 8.74
CA PRO A 50 39.95 0.65 10.15
C PRO A 50 38.54 0.11 10.37
N GLN A 51 38.40 -1.01 11.04
CA GLN A 51 37.14 -1.76 11.17
C GLN A 51 36.03 -0.94 11.81
N GLN A 52 36.35 -0.12 12.79
CA GLN A 52 35.35 0.70 13.52
C GLN A 52 34.70 1.75 12.61
N SER A 53 35.49 2.48 11.84
CA SER A 53 34.99 3.54 10.95
C SER A 53 34.26 2.96 9.73
N SER A 54 34.79 1.89 9.14
CA SER A 54 34.19 1.25 7.96
C SER A 54 32.85 0.57 8.29
N SER A 55 32.75 -0.11 9.45
CA SER A 55 31.48 -0.73 9.87
C SER A 55 30.40 0.30 10.14
N MET A 56 30.72 1.43 10.76
CA MET A 56 29.76 2.51 11.00
C MET A 56 29.20 3.09 9.70
N ILE A 57 30.07 3.34 8.71
CA ILE A 57 29.66 3.85 7.40
C ILE A 57 28.75 2.83 6.69
N LEU A 58 29.11 1.54 6.70
CA LEU A 58 28.33 0.48 6.09
C LEU A 58 26.93 0.35 6.71
N VAL A 59 26.82 0.43 8.04
CA VAL A 59 25.55 0.41 8.76
C VAL A 59 24.69 1.60 8.35
N LEU A 60 25.25 2.82 8.30
CA LEU A 60 24.53 4.02 7.88
C LEU A 60 24.02 3.91 6.45
N LEU A 61 24.85 3.45 5.51
CA LEU A 61 24.47 3.27 4.11
C LEU A 61 23.39 2.20 3.96
N ALA A 62 23.54 1.04 4.60
CA ALA A 62 22.54 -0.02 4.57
C ALA A 62 21.21 0.45 5.14
N THR A 63 21.23 1.16 6.28
CA THR A 63 20.01 1.71 6.90
C THR A 63 19.32 2.75 6.01
N ALA A 64 20.08 3.66 5.41
CA ALA A 64 19.55 4.67 4.50
C ALA A 64 18.90 4.01 3.27
N LEU A 65 19.58 3.05 2.64
CA LEU A 65 19.05 2.31 1.49
C LEU A 65 17.80 1.51 1.86
N GLY A 66 17.85 0.76 2.97
CA GLY A 66 16.71 0.00 3.48
C GLY A 66 15.51 0.88 3.77
N GLY A 67 15.73 2.05 4.38
CA GLY A 67 14.69 3.05 4.64
C GLY A 67 14.02 3.56 3.36
N VAL A 68 14.80 3.92 2.34
CA VAL A 68 14.27 4.37 1.03
C VAL A 68 13.42 3.26 0.38
N LEU A 69 13.91 2.02 0.38
CA LEU A 69 13.20 0.88 -0.20
C LEU A 69 11.92 0.56 0.57
N ALA A 70 11.96 0.59 1.91
CA ALA A 70 10.79 0.37 2.75
C ALA A 70 9.71 1.43 2.52
N VAL A 71 10.08 2.72 2.41
CA VAL A 71 9.13 3.81 2.10
C VAL A 71 8.51 3.59 0.70
N ARG A 72 9.30 3.21 -0.30
CA ARG A 72 8.78 2.93 -1.66
C ARG A 72 7.81 1.74 -1.65
N LEU A 73 8.17 0.66 -0.96
CA LEU A 73 7.31 -0.52 -0.83
C LEU A 73 6.00 -0.18 -0.11
N GLY A 74 6.08 0.55 1.01
CA GLY A 74 4.91 0.99 1.78
C GLY A 74 3.97 1.88 0.97
N ARG A 75 4.50 2.87 0.22
CA ARG A 75 3.69 3.74 -0.65
C ARG A 75 2.93 2.94 -1.71
N ARG A 76 3.60 2.00 -2.38
CA ARG A 76 2.95 1.10 -3.36
C ARG A 76 1.88 0.24 -2.70
N GLY A 77 2.16 -0.31 -1.53
CA GLY A 77 1.20 -1.10 -0.78
C GLY A 77 -0.07 -0.32 -0.43
N ILE A 78 0.05 0.95 -0.01
CA ILE A 78 -1.10 1.82 0.24
C ILE A 78 -1.93 2.01 -1.02
N GLN A 79 -1.27 2.34 -2.13
CA GLN A 79 -1.94 2.62 -3.39
C GLN A 79 -2.69 1.41 -3.94
N ASP A 80 -2.08 0.22 -3.88
CA ASP A 80 -2.69 -1.01 -4.40
C ASP A 80 -3.83 -1.55 -3.53
N ALA A 81 -3.88 -1.16 -2.27
CA ALA A 81 -4.93 -1.58 -1.33
C ALA A 81 -6.18 -0.68 -1.36
N MET A 82 -6.13 0.47 -2.03
CA MET A 82 -7.27 1.39 -2.15
C MET A 82 -8.25 0.92 -3.22
N ILE A 83 -9.54 0.86 -2.87
CA ILE A 83 -10.64 0.53 -3.77
C ILE A 83 -11.68 1.61 -3.69
N PHE A 84 -12.19 2.05 -4.84
CA PHE A 84 -13.28 3.00 -4.95
C PHE A 84 -14.51 2.30 -5.53
N PHE A 85 -15.67 2.59 -4.99
CA PHE A 85 -16.94 1.99 -5.38
C PHE A 85 -17.95 3.09 -5.70
N LEU A 86 -18.57 3.03 -6.85
CA LEU A 86 -19.70 3.87 -7.22
C LEU A 86 -20.96 3.02 -7.17
N THR A 87 -21.95 3.44 -6.40
CA THR A 87 -23.25 2.79 -6.35
C THR A 87 -24.18 3.34 -7.43
N GLU A 88 -25.25 2.62 -7.76
CA GLU A 88 -26.26 3.08 -8.73
C GLU A 88 -26.89 4.41 -8.34
N ASN A 89 -27.00 4.67 -7.04
CA ASN A 89 -27.51 5.93 -6.49
C ASN A 89 -26.51 7.10 -6.60
N GLY A 90 -25.39 6.94 -7.34
CA GLY A 90 -24.37 7.97 -7.53
C GLY A 90 -23.51 8.28 -6.30
N ARG A 91 -23.56 7.44 -5.26
CA ARG A 91 -22.72 7.63 -4.08
C ARG A 91 -21.38 6.97 -4.25
N LEU A 92 -20.32 7.70 -3.90
CA LEU A 92 -18.95 7.22 -3.95
C LEU A 92 -18.51 6.70 -2.58
N TRP A 93 -17.95 5.51 -2.57
CA TRP A 93 -17.41 4.85 -1.39
C TRP A 93 -15.96 4.50 -1.61
N ILE A 94 -15.20 4.46 -0.52
CA ILE A 94 -13.79 4.11 -0.55
C ILE A 94 -13.46 3.12 0.55
N MET A 95 -12.51 2.25 0.28
CA MET A 95 -12.00 1.31 1.27
C MET A 95 -10.50 1.16 1.17
N ASP A 96 -9.83 1.25 2.32
CA ASP A 96 -8.47 0.78 2.49
C ASP A 96 -8.51 -0.68 2.96
N SER A 97 -8.23 -1.60 2.04
CA SER A 97 -8.32 -3.04 2.33
C SER A 97 -7.26 -3.56 3.31
N ARG A 98 -6.27 -2.74 3.68
CA ARG A 98 -5.23 -3.11 4.66
C ARG A 98 -5.78 -3.21 6.08
N GLY A 99 -6.87 -2.49 6.37
CA GLY A 99 -7.52 -2.49 7.70
C GLY A 99 -8.48 -3.63 7.94
N LEU A 100 -8.64 -4.56 6.99
CA LEU A 100 -9.62 -5.66 7.09
C LEU A 100 -9.28 -6.70 8.13
N SER A 101 -8.00 -6.91 8.39
CA SER A 101 -7.53 -7.96 9.27
C SER A 101 -6.78 -7.40 10.47
N ASN A 102 -7.21 -7.81 11.65
CA ASN A 102 -6.54 -7.50 12.92
C ASN A 102 -5.88 -8.79 13.44
N HIS A 103 -4.89 -9.29 12.71
CA HIS A 103 -4.10 -10.42 13.15
C HIS A 103 -2.99 -9.92 14.02
N GLY A 104 -3.00 -10.24 15.29
CA GLY A 104 -1.95 -10.10 16.29
C GLY A 104 -0.69 -9.23 15.96
N HIS A 105 0.21 -9.11 16.90
CA HIS A 105 1.41 -8.31 16.71
C HIS A 105 2.55 -9.14 16.07
N GLY A 106 3.46 -8.45 15.37
CA GLY A 106 4.68 -9.02 14.80
C GLY A 106 4.59 -9.41 13.32
N PHE A 107 5.69 -9.97 12.82
CA PHE A 107 5.86 -10.30 11.40
C PHE A 107 4.80 -11.28 10.88
N TRP A 108 4.47 -12.31 11.64
CA TRP A 108 3.49 -13.33 11.23
C TRP A 108 2.07 -12.77 11.15
N GLY A 109 1.67 -11.94 12.13
CA GLY A 109 0.36 -11.26 12.07
C GLY A 109 0.27 -10.33 10.86
N PHE A 110 1.35 -9.57 10.57
CA PHE A 110 1.44 -8.74 9.39
C PHE A 110 1.38 -9.58 8.09
N ALA A 111 2.12 -10.69 8.00
CA ALA A 111 2.13 -11.55 6.82
C ALA A 111 0.73 -12.15 6.55
N LEU A 112 0.06 -12.67 7.57
CA LEU A 112 -1.30 -13.18 7.46
C LEU A 112 -2.27 -12.08 7.02
N GLY A 113 -2.22 -10.89 7.63
CA GLY A 113 -3.05 -9.76 7.25
C GLY A 113 -2.86 -9.31 5.80
N THR A 114 -1.63 -9.33 5.29
CA THR A 114 -1.38 -9.01 3.88
C THR A 114 -1.89 -10.09 2.92
N MET A 115 -1.88 -11.36 3.32
CA MET A 115 -2.46 -12.46 2.52
C MET A 115 -3.99 -12.38 2.48
N GLU A 116 -4.64 -12.02 3.59
CA GLU A 116 -6.08 -11.78 3.61
C GLU A 116 -6.48 -10.57 2.76
N THR A 117 -5.72 -9.48 2.85
CA THR A 117 -5.89 -8.34 1.95
C THR A 117 -5.80 -8.79 0.48
N GLN A 118 -4.82 -9.63 0.14
CA GLN A 118 -4.71 -10.19 -1.22
C GLN A 118 -5.93 -11.03 -1.61
N ALA A 119 -6.41 -11.89 -0.72
CA ALA A 119 -7.60 -12.71 -0.96
C ALA A 119 -8.83 -11.85 -1.19
N PHE A 120 -9.01 -10.80 -0.38
CA PHE A 120 -10.08 -9.83 -0.52
C PHE A 120 -10.01 -9.09 -1.86
N LEU A 121 -8.83 -8.58 -2.25
CA LEU A 121 -8.62 -7.90 -3.53
C LEU A 121 -8.95 -8.81 -4.73
N ARG A 122 -8.58 -10.09 -4.64
CA ARG A 122 -8.94 -11.10 -5.67
C ARG A 122 -10.43 -11.36 -5.74
N MET A 123 -11.10 -11.41 -4.60
CA MET A 123 -12.55 -11.58 -4.52
C MET A 123 -13.27 -10.37 -5.12
N GLN A 124 -12.87 -9.16 -4.79
CA GLN A 124 -13.39 -7.92 -5.37
C GLN A 124 -13.19 -7.88 -6.90
N GLY A 125 -12.07 -8.39 -7.39
CA GLY A 125 -11.82 -8.47 -8.83
C GLY A 125 -12.64 -9.53 -9.57
N LYS A 126 -13.21 -10.53 -8.86
CA LYS A 126 -14.09 -11.57 -9.44
C LYS A 126 -15.56 -11.18 -9.35
N GLN A 127 -16.00 -10.81 -8.17
CA GLN A 127 -17.37 -10.45 -7.82
C GLN A 127 -17.34 -9.20 -6.95
N PRO A 128 -17.39 -8.01 -7.55
CA PRO A 128 -17.39 -6.77 -6.78
C PRO A 128 -18.62 -6.66 -5.89
N PHE A 129 -18.40 -6.27 -4.63
CA PHE A 129 -19.48 -5.94 -3.68
C PHE A 129 -19.05 -4.80 -2.78
N LEU A 130 -20.00 -4.05 -2.24
CA LEU A 130 -19.73 -2.98 -1.28
C LEU A 130 -19.50 -3.59 0.11
N PRO A 131 -18.27 -3.50 0.66
CA PRO A 131 -17.96 -4.03 1.98
C PRO A 131 -18.57 -3.15 3.08
N LYS A 132 -18.97 -3.76 4.20
CA LYS A 132 -19.54 -3.04 5.37
C LYS A 132 -18.58 -2.03 6.01
N GLY A 133 -17.27 -2.20 5.79
CA GLY A 133 -16.21 -1.32 6.29
C GLY A 133 -15.82 -0.18 5.35
N ALA A 134 -16.52 0.02 4.22
CA ALA A 134 -16.24 1.12 3.32
C ALA A 134 -16.71 2.47 3.88
N ASP A 135 -15.94 3.52 3.61
CA ASP A 135 -16.25 4.90 3.98
C ASP A 135 -17.02 5.58 2.85
N GLU A 136 -18.13 6.25 3.17
CA GLU A 136 -18.88 7.05 2.20
C GLU A 136 -18.19 8.39 1.98
N ILE A 137 -17.88 8.75 0.74
CA ILE A 137 -17.35 10.07 0.41
C ILE A 137 -18.51 11.05 0.30
N LEU A 138 -18.56 12.03 1.21
CA LEU A 138 -19.59 13.06 1.24
C LEU A 138 -19.24 14.26 0.37
N LYS A 139 -17.96 14.65 0.38
CA LYS A 139 -17.46 15.81 -0.36
C LYS A 139 -15.97 15.67 -0.66
N VAL A 140 -15.59 15.92 -1.90
CA VAL A 140 -14.20 16.10 -2.28
C VAL A 140 -13.80 17.56 -1.99
N LEU A 141 -12.74 17.76 -1.22
CA LEU A 141 -12.27 19.07 -0.80
C LEU A 141 -11.15 19.58 -1.72
N ASN A 142 -10.25 18.71 -2.11
CA ASN A 142 -9.13 19.03 -2.97
C ASN A 142 -8.56 17.78 -3.63
N ILE A 143 -8.13 17.91 -4.88
CA ILE A 143 -7.40 16.87 -5.62
C ILE A 143 -6.05 17.46 -5.99
N LYS A 144 -4.97 16.84 -5.50
CA LYS A 144 -3.60 17.19 -5.87
C LYS A 144 -3.05 16.11 -6.79
N GLU A 145 -2.71 16.49 -8.00
CA GLU A 145 -2.05 15.61 -8.94
C GLU A 145 -0.56 15.48 -8.61
N ASN A 146 -0.05 14.25 -8.61
CA ASN A 146 1.37 13.92 -8.53
C ASN A 146 1.75 13.10 -9.77
N SER A 147 3.03 12.80 -9.96
CA SER A 147 3.52 12.04 -11.12
C SER A 147 2.87 10.65 -11.27
N SER A 148 2.63 9.93 -10.17
CA SER A 148 2.15 8.54 -10.16
C SER A 148 0.74 8.35 -9.60
N HIS A 149 0.17 9.36 -8.94
CA HIS A 149 -1.12 9.25 -8.26
C HIS A 149 -1.78 10.60 -8.02
N TYR A 150 -3.09 10.58 -7.80
CA TYR A 150 -3.85 11.70 -7.27
C TYR A 150 -3.98 11.55 -5.76
N ALA A 151 -3.72 12.64 -5.03
CA ALA A 151 -3.96 12.72 -3.60
C ALA A 151 -5.28 13.47 -3.38
N ILE A 152 -6.32 12.74 -3.01
CA ILE A 152 -7.69 13.24 -2.88
C ILE A 152 -7.98 13.51 -1.42
N ARG A 153 -8.23 14.77 -1.06
CA ARG A 153 -8.73 15.13 0.27
C ARG A 153 -10.26 15.14 0.24
N CYS A 154 -10.85 14.31 1.08
CA CYS A 154 -12.30 14.18 1.16
C CYS A 154 -12.78 14.37 2.59
N GLN A 155 -14.04 14.75 2.70
CA GLN A 155 -14.85 14.54 3.89
C GLN A 155 -15.59 13.22 3.71
N SER A 156 -15.33 12.26 4.57
CA SER A 156 -15.92 10.92 4.50
C SER A 156 -16.69 10.59 5.77
N ARG A 157 -17.70 9.75 5.61
CA ARG A 157 -18.50 9.18 6.69
C ARG A 157 -18.08 7.73 6.90
N TYR A 158 -17.59 7.43 8.07
CA TYR A 158 -17.25 6.08 8.50
C TYR A 158 -18.46 5.18 8.70
N PRO A 159 -18.29 3.86 8.77
CA PRO A 159 -19.35 2.91 9.11
C PRO A 159 -20.04 3.21 10.46
N ASN A 160 -19.29 3.79 11.43
CA ASN A 160 -19.80 4.24 12.72
C ASN A 160 -20.51 5.60 12.69
N LYS A 161 -20.85 6.11 11.49
CA LYS A 161 -21.51 7.41 11.22
C LYS A 161 -20.67 8.65 11.57
N ARG A 162 -19.45 8.52 12.07
CA ARG A 162 -18.56 9.66 12.28
C ARG A 162 -18.12 10.25 10.94
N VAL A 163 -18.01 11.57 10.89
CA VAL A 163 -17.55 12.30 9.71
C VAL A 163 -16.18 12.88 10.02
N ALA A 164 -15.21 12.60 9.14
CA ALA A 164 -13.85 13.12 9.27
C ALA A 164 -13.26 13.50 7.92
N ARG A 165 -12.17 14.26 7.96
CA ARG A 165 -11.41 14.62 6.75
C ARG A 165 -10.26 13.64 6.59
N HIS A 166 -10.21 13.00 5.43
CA HIS A 166 -9.16 12.04 5.06
C HIS A 166 -8.48 12.39 3.76
N LYS A 167 -7.29 11.81 3.59
CA LYS A 167 -6.51 11.87 2.36
C LYS A 167 -6.38 10.45 1.81
N TYR A 168 -6.92 10.26 0.62
CA TYR A 168 -6.84 9.00 -0.11
C TYR A 168 -5.93 9.13 -1.32
N PHE A 169 -5.47 8.00 -1.84
CA PHE A 169 -4.56 7.96 -2.98
C PHE A 169 -5.16 7.12 -4.10
N LEU A 170 -5.30 7.73 -5.26
CA LEU A 170 -5.73 7.06 -6.49
C LEU A 170 -4.53 6.93 -7.42
N ILE A 171 -4.19 5.71 -7.84
CA ILE A 171 -3.10 5.47 -8.79
C ILE A 171 -3.54 5.95 -10.18
N LYS A 172 -2.63 6.62 -10.91
CA LYS A 172 -2.85 6.98 -12.30
C LYS A 172 -2.84 5.73 -13.20
N GLY A 173 -3.61 5.78 -14.29
CA GLY A 173 -3.71 4.71 -15.28
C GLY A 173 -4.63 3.56 -14.87
N ILE A 174 -5.51 3.79 -13.89
CA ILE A 174 -6.65 2.90 -13.64
C ILE A 174 -7.65 3.06 -14.78
N PRO A 175 -8.26 1.97 -15.27
CA PRO A 175 -9.30 2.08 -16.31
C PRO A 175 -10.41 3.04 -15.88
N ASP A 176 -10.75 3.97 -16.78
CA ASP A 176 -11.80 4.98 -16.57
C ASP A 176 -11.59 5.90 -15.35
N GLU A 177 -10.34 6.25 -15.03
CA GLU A 177 -10.03 7.17 -13.92
C GLU A 177 -10.68 8.55 -14.11
N GLU A 178 -10.84 9.00 -15.34
CA GLU A 178 -11.50 10.28 -15.66
C GLU A 178 -12.93 10.34 -15.11
N MET A 179 -13.67 9.23 -15.17
CA MET A 179 -15.02 9.14 -14.60
C MET A 179 -15.01 9.24 -13.05
N LEU A 180 -13.93 8.86 -12.40
CA LEU A 180 -13.80 8.99 -10.94
C LEU A 180 -13.42 10.41 -10.52
N LEU A 181 -12.80 11.18 -11.41
CA LEU A 181 -12.32 12.54 -11.16
C LEU A 181 -13.35 13.62 -11.52
N GLN A 182 -14.41 13.26 -12.25
CA GLN A 182 -15.58 14.11 -12.53
C GLN A 182 -16.56 14.12 -11.37
#